data_4107cd59fa5c82089bb0013cd152c8c6
#
_entry.id   4107cd59fa5c82089bb0013cd152c8c6
#
_cell.length_a   1.000
_cell.length_b   1.000
_cell.length_c   1.000
_cell.angle_alpha   90.00
_cell.angle_beta   90.00
_cell.angle_gamma   90.00
#
_symmetry.space_group_name_H-M   'P 1'
#
loop_
_entity.id
_entity.type
_entity.pdbx_description
1 polymer ?
#
loop_
_entity_poly.entity_id
_entity_poly.type
_entity_poly.pdbx_seq_one_letter_code
_entity_poly.pdbx_strand_id
1 'polypeptide(L)'
;RIVAPNLDAASIMISQEEVRDEMAREGRRPAILDRHLEYGADATIAYVDAAEELLGQLAASGKKPHSLFIAAGAGMTAAGLALGLKHLRSPMRVMAVSTSGRAPDLTPEIEHHAARAAERLRLTTRLSSEDFTVIDDYVASGYGVLTPALADAMRLFARAHGMVIDPVY
;
A
#
# COMPACT_ATOMS: atom_id res chain seq x y z
N ARG A 1 7.57 -2.64 22.51
CA ARG A 1 8.97 -2.91 22.09
C ARG A 1 9.12 -2.41 20.66
N ILE A 2 10.06 -1.49 20.41
CA ILE A 2 10.34 -0.98 19.06
C ILE A 2 11.36 -1.95 18.44
N VAL A 3 11.03 -2.55 17.32
CA VAL A 3 11.95 -3.40 16.54
C VAL A 3 12.91 -2.46 15.78
N ALA A 4 14.19 -2.79 15.77
CA ALA A 4 15.21 -1.96 15.13
C ALA A 4 14.96 -1.81 13.61
N PRO A 5 15.20 -0.64 13.02
CA PRO A 5 14.75 -0.30 11.66
C PRO A 5 15.52 -0.96 10.50
N ASN A 6 16.37 -1.95 10.73
CA ASN A 6 17.19 -2.59 9.68
C ASN A 6 17.21 -4.13 9.78
N LEU A 7 16.14 -4.74 10.27
CA LEU A 7 16.02 -6.19 10.30
C LEU A 7 15.49 -6.71 8.96
N ASP A 8 16.05 -7.82 8.47
CA ASP A 8 15.48 -8.58 7.37
C ASP A 8 14.13 -9.22 7.79
N ALA A 9 13.37 -9.69 6.81
CA ALA A 9 12.03 -10.24 7.04
C ALA A 9 12.04 -11.43 8.03
N ALA A 10 13.06 -12.29 7.99
CA ALA A 10 13.19 -13.43 8.89
C ALA A 10 13.42 -12.98 10.33
N SER A 11 14.30 -12.00 10.54
CA SER A 11 14.57 -11.41 11.86
C SER A 11 13.34 -10.69 12.43
N ILE A 12 12.54 -10.05 11.59
CA ILE A 12 11.28 -9.43 12.01
C ILE A 12 10.29 -10.51 12.47
N MET A 13 10.13 -11.61 11.72
CA MET A 13 9.23 -12.70 12.10
C MET A 13 9.65 -13.34 13.42
N ILE A 14 10.93 -13.67 13.61
CA ILE A 14 11.44 -14.21 14.88
C ILE A 14 11.12 -13.26 16.04
N SER A 15 11.34 -11.96 15.87
CA SER A 15 11.02 -10.97 16.91
C SER A 15 9.53 -10.88 17.20
N GLN A 16 8.67 -11.05 16.21
CA GLN A 16 7.22 -11.06 16.39
C GLN A 16 6.76 -12.31 17.16
N GLU A 17 7.32 -13.47 16.87
CA GLU A 17 7.04 -14.72 17.57
C GLU A 17 7.50 -14.67 19.03
N GLU A 18 8.68 -14.15 19.31
CA GLU A 18 9.18 -13.95 20.67
C GLU A 18 8.24 -13.05 21.48
N VAL A 19 7.80 -11.92 20.91
CA VAL A 19 6.86 -10.99 21.57
C VAL A 19 5.50 -11.67 21.79
N ARG A 20 4.99 -12.42 20.80
CA ARG A 20 3.76 -13.19 20.94
C ARG A 20 3.86 -14.17 22.11
N ASP A 21 4.96 -14.92 22.21
CA ASP A 21 5.15 -15.94 23.24
C ASP A 21 5.33 -15.33 24.63
N GLU A 22 5.99 -14.17 24.73
CA GLU A 22 6.09 -13.39 25.96
C GLU A 22 4.70 -12.95 26.43
N MET A 23 3.91 -12.36 25.55
CA MET A 23 2.54 -11.92 25.85
C MET A 23 1.62 -13.09 26.23
N ALA A 24 1.78 -14.24 25.57
CA ALA A 24 1.01 -15.44 25.90
C ALA A 24 1.34 -15.97 27.30
N ARG A 25 2.62 -15.94 27.71
CA ARG A 25 3.04 -16.30 29.07
C ARG A 25 2.47 -15.36 30.14
N GLU A 26 2.15 -14.12 29.79
CA GLU A 26 1.43 -13.16 30.64
C GLU A 26 -0.09 -13.39 30.68
N GLY A 27 -0.60 -14.46 30.06
CA GLY A 27 -2.03 -14.75 29.99
C GLY A 27 -2.80 -13.94 28.95
N ARG A 28 -2.13 -13.19 28.08
CA ARG A 28 -2.74 -12.42 26.98
C ARG A 28 -3.01 -13.32 25.78
N ARG A 29 -3.82 -12.84 24.85
CA ARG A 29 -4.16 -13.54 23.60
C ARG A 29 -3.65 -12.76 22.38
N PRO A 30 -2.34 -12.75 22.13
CA PRO A 30 -1.75 -12.03 20.99
C PRO A 30 -2.08 -12.72 19.67
N ALA A 31 -2.18 -11.94 18.60
CA ALA A 31 -2.23 -12.40 17.22
C ALA A 31 -1.15 -11.68 16.40
N ILE A 32 -0.50 -12.41 15.50
CA ILE A 32 0.44 -11.84 14.53
C ILE A 32 -0.34 -11.57 13.24
N LEU A 33 -0.29 -10.33 12.77
CA LEU A 33 -0.84 -9.94 11.47
C LEU A 33 0.30 -9.93 10.45
N ASP A 34 0.40 -10.99 9.66
CA ASP A 34 1.44 -11.14 8.65
C ASP A 34 0.94 -10.69 7.28
N ARG A 35 1.58 -9.65 6.73
CA ARG A 35 1.27 -9.08 5.41
C ARG A 35 1.51 -10.05 4.25
N HIS A 36 2.39 -11.03 4.41
CA HIS A 36 2.73 -12.01 3.36
C HIS A 36 1.80 -13.22 3.32
N LEU A 37 0.98 -13.43 4.35
CA LEU A 37 0.02 -14.52 4.44
C LEU A 37 -1.42 -14.06 4.11
N GLU A 38 -2.39 -14.61 4.80
CA GLU A 38 -3.81 -14.34 4.55
C GLU A 38 -4.18 -12.86 4.78
N TYR A 39 -3.56 -12.23 5.76
CA TYR A 39 -3.82 -10.81 6.08
C TYR A 39 -3.51 -9.87 4.91
N GLY A 40 -2.47 -10.15 4.10
CA GLY A 40 -2.16 -9.36 2.92
C GLY A 40 -3.30 -9.35 1.89
N ALA A 41 -3.94 -10.52 1.70
CA ALA A 41 -5.11 -10.61 0.82
C ALA A 41 -6.32 -9.84 1.39
N ASP A 42 -6.60 -9.95 2.68
CA ASP A 42 -7.71 -9.24 3.33
C ASP A 42 -7.50 -7.72 3.28
N ALA A 43 -6.30 -7.25 3.56
CA ALA A 43 -5.95 -5.83 3.43
C ALA A 43 -6.13 -5.32 1.99
N THR A 44 -5.76 -6.14 0.99
CA THR A 44 -5.95 -5.79 -0.42
C THR A 44 -7.43 -5.73 -0.80
N ILE A 45 -8.26 -6.67 -0.31
CA ILE A 45 -9.71 -6.71 -0.55
C ILE A 45 -10.40 -5.44 -0.05
N ALA A 46 -10.01 -4.93 1.12
CA ALA A 46 -10.57 -3.68 1.63
C ALA A 46 -10.37 -2.50 0.67
N TYR A 47 -9.28 -2.49 -0.10
CA TYR A 47 -9.04 -1.45 -1.10
C TYR A 47 -9.71 -1.72 -2.46
N VAL A 48 -10.15 -2.93 -2.73
CA VAL A 48 -11.09 -3.19 -3.84
C VAL A 48 -12.43 -2.52 -3.56
N ASP A 49 -12.96 -2.66 -2.34
CA ASP A 49 -14.18 -2.00 -1.89
C ASP A 49 -14.02 -0.47 -1.87
N ALA A 50 -12.85 0.03 -1.41
CA ALA A 50 -12.54 1.46 -1.44
C ALA A 50 -12.52 2.05 -2.87
N ALA A 51 -12.17 1.27 -3.88
CA ALA A 51 -12.24 1.71 -5.27
C ALA A 51 -13.69 1.94 -5.73
N GLU A 52 -14.62 1.10 -5.31
CA GLU A 52 -16.06 1.28 -5.59
C GLU A 52 -16.60 2.54 -4.90
N GLU A 53 -16.28 2.72 -3.63
CA GLU A 53 -16.66 3.92 -2.87
C GLU A 53 -16.10 5.19 -3.53
N LEU A 54 -14.82 5.20 -3.89
CA LEU A 54 -14.17 6.31 -4.57
C LEU A 54 -14.88 6.69 -5.87
N LEU A 55 -15.23 5.71 -6.72
CA LEU A 55 -15.95 5.95 -7.96
C LEU A 55 -17.34 6.53 -7.72
N GLY A 56 -18.05 6.07 -6.67
CA GLY A 56 -19.33 6.63 -6.25
C GLY A 56 -19.21 8.10 -5.83
N GLN A 57 -18.23 8.45 -5.03
CA GLN A 57 -17.95 9.82 -4.58
C GLN A 57 -17.56 10.74 -5.75
N LEU A 58 -16.73 10.25 -6.67
CA LEU A 58 -16.34 11.00 -7.87
C LEU A 58 -17.54 11.25 -8.78
N ALA A 59 -18.39 10.26 -8.99
CA ALA A 59 -19.61 10.41 -9.77
C ALA A 59 -20.56 11.46 -9.15
N ALA A 60 -20.75 11.42 -7.84
CA ALA A 60 -21.57 12.39 -7.11
C ALA A 60 -21.02 13.82 -7.17
N SER A 61 -19.68 13.98 -7.24
CA SER A 61 -19.03 15.28 -7.37
C SER A 61 -18.85 15.75 -8.82
N GLY A 62 -19.24 14.94 -9.81
CA GLY A 62 -19.03 15.22 -11.23
C GLY A 62 -17.58 15.24 -11.69
N LYS A 63 -16.65 14.76 -10.86
CA LYS A 63 -15.22 14.73 -11.16
C LYS A 63 -14.85 13.47 -11.94
N LYS A 64 -13.94 13.61 -12.90
CA LYS A 64 -13.43 12.52 -13.73
C LYS A 64 -11.89 12.54 -13.76
N PRO A 65 -11.21 12.17 -12.66
CA PRO A 65 -9.76 12.14 -12.63
C PRO A 65 -9.22 11.05 -13.57
N HIS A 66 -8.07 11.33 -14.17
CA HIS A 66 -7.37 10.38 -15.04
C HIS A 66 -6.46 9.45 -14.22
N SER A 67 -5.88 9.96 -13.14
CA SER A 67 -4.89 9.22 -12.34
C SER A 67 -5.18 9.37 -10.85
N LEU A 68 -4.88 8.28 -10.12
CA LEU A 68 -4.91 8.21 -8.66
C LEU A 68 -3.49 7.98 -8.16
N PHE A 69 -2.91 9.00 -7.52
CA PHE A 69 -1.60 8.87 -6.89
C PHE A 69 -1.74 8.36 -5.46
N ILE A 70 -0.93 7.37 -5.10
CA ILE A 70 -0.94 6.77 -3.78
C ILE A 70 0.48 6.37 -3.36
N ALA A 71 0.83 6.59 -2.10
CA ALA A 71 2.06 6.06 -1.54
C ALA A 71 1.98 4.52 -1.45
N ALA A 72 3.05 3.85 -1.82
CA ALA A 72 3.12 2.39 -1.88
C ALA A 72 4.37 1.86 -1.15
N GLY A 73 4.17 1.21 -0.03
CA GLY A 73 5.20 0.44 0.67
C GLY A 73 5.19 -1.02 0.22
N ALA A 74 4.37 -1.86 0.84
CA ALA A 74 4.23 -3.28 0.48
C ALA A 74 3.29 -3.54 -0.71
N GLY A 75 2.68 -2.52 -1.30
CA GLY A 75 1.88 -2.63 -2.51
C GLY A 75 0.41 -3.02 -2.34
N MET A 76 -0.04 -3.46 -1.17
CA MET A 76 -1.42 -3.97 -0.95
C MET A 76 -2.50 -2.94 -1.30
N THR A 77 -2.33 -1.69 -0.87
CA THR A 77 -3.27 -0.61 -1.18
C THR A 77 -3.35 -0.33 -2.68
N ALA A 78 -2.20 -0.22 -3.34
CA ALA A 78 -2.13 -0.02 -4.79
C ALA A 78 -2.75 -1.20 -5.55
N ALA A 79 -2.48 -2.44 -5.11
CA ALA A 79 -3.05 -3.66 -5.67
C ALA A 79 -4.58 -3.69 -5.61
N GLY A 80 -5.14 -3.38 -4.44
CA GLY A 80 -6.59 -3.38 -4.24
C GLY A 80 -7.29 -2.29 -5.07
N LEU A 81 -6.77 -1.06 -5.02
CA LEU A 81 -7.32 0.04 -5.83
C LEU A 81 -7.22 -0.25 -7.32
N ALA A 82 -6.07 -0.71 -7.82
CA ALA A 82 -5.90 -1.00 -9.24
C ALA A 82 -6.80 -2.17 -9.70
N LEU A 83 -6.91 -3.24 -8.90
CA LEU A 83 -7.80 -4.37 -9.18
C LEU A 83 -9.26 -3.93 -9.21
N GLY A 84 -9.70 -3.15 -8.20
CA GLY A 84 -11.06 -2.64 -8.10
C GLY A 84 -11.41 -1.72 -9.27
N LEU A 85 -10.56 -0.75 -9.59
CA LEU A 85 -10.76 0.15 -10.73
C LEU A 85 -10.85 -0.63 -12.06
N LYS A 86 -9.97 -1.60 -12.28
CA LYS A 86 -10.02 -2.46 -13.48
C LYS A 86 -11.29 -3.30 -13.52
N HIS A 87 -11.68 -3.90 -12.39
CA HIS A 87 -12.90 -4.72 -12.30
C HIS A 87 -14.16 -3.90 -12.62
N LEU A 88 -14.22 -2.67 -12.12
CA LEU A 88 -15.31 -1.71 -12.34
C LEU A 88 -15.18 -0.96 -13.70
N ARG A 89 -14.21 -1.34 -14.53
CA ARG A 89 -13.99 -0.77 -15.87
C ARG A 89 -13.75 0.74 -15.85
N SER A 90 -13.16 1.25 -14.79
CA SER A 90 -12.76 2.66 -14.69
C SER A 90 -11.53 2.91 -15.57
N PRO A 91 -11.47 4.03 -16.32
CA PRO A 91 -10.28 4.42 -17.06
C PRO A 91 -9.20 5.04 -16.19
N MET A 92 -9.47 5.27 -14.90
CA MET A 92 -8.54 5.88 -13.97
C MET A 92 -7.38 4.93 -13.66
N ARG A 93 -6.14 5.44 -13.77
CA ARG A 93 -4.92 4.66 -13.57
C ARG A 93 -4.32 4.91 -12.19
N VAL A 94 -3.90 3.85 -11.51
CA VAL A 94 -3.17 3.95 -10.24
C VAL A 94 -1.70 4.25 -10.51
N MET A 95 -1.19 5.29 -9.86
CA MET A 95 0.20 5.75 -9.85
C MET A 95 0.75 5.46 -8.45
N ALA A 96 1.40 4.32 -8.28
CA ALA A 96 1.96 3.86 -7.01
C ALA A 96 3.33 4.51 -6.79
N VAL A 97 3.39 5.52 -5.94
CA VAL A 97 4.65 6.19 -5.58
C VAL A 97 5.34 5.39 -4.49
N SER A 98 6.47 4.78 -4.83
CA SER A 98 7.19 3.92 -3.89
C SER A 98 7.78 4.70 -2.72
N THR A 99 7.65 4.15 -1.52
CA THR A 99 8.24 4.71 -0.28
C THR A 99 9.59 4.08 0.07
N SER A 100 9.96 2.95 -0.54
CA SER A 100 11.20 2.24 -0.18
C SER A 100 11.78 1.33 -1.25
N GLY A 101 10.94 0.60 -1.99
CA GLY A 101 11.37 -0.39 -2.97
C GLY A 101 11.56 0.20 -4.36
N ARG A 102 12.30 -0.50 -5.23
CA ARG A 102 12.41 -0.17 -6.64
C ARG A 102 11.24 -0.76 -7.43
N ALA A 103 10.92 -0.17 -8.57
CA ALA A 103 9.82 -0.63 -9.42
C ALA A 103 9.93 -2.12 -9.82
N PRO A 104 11.11 -2.68 -10.15
CA PRO A 104 11.25 -4.11 -10.44
C PRO A 104 10.88 -5.03 -9.26
N ASP A 105 11.03 -4.56 -8.02
CA ASP A 105 10.71 -5.33 -6.81
C ASP A 105 9.24 -5.16 -6.41
N LEU A 106 8.72 -3.93 -6.47
CA LEU A 106 7.38 -3.61 -6.02
C LEU A 106 6.28 -4.05 -7.01
N THR A 107 6.57 -4.03 -8.31
CA THR A 107 5.59 -4.43 -9.34
C THR A 107 5.10 -5.87 -9.15
N PRO A 108 5.97 -6.90 -8.99
CA PRO A 108 5.53 -8.27 -8.74
C PRO A 108 4.73 -8.42 -7.44
N GLU A 109 5.07 -7.65 -6.40
CA GLU A 109 4.32 -7.67 -5.13
C GLU A 109 2.88 -7.15 -5.31
N ILE A 110 2.71 -6.06 -6.05
CA ILE A 110 1.37 -5.53 -6.38
C ILE A 110 0.56 -6.56 -7.17
N GLU A 111 1.15 -7.19 -8.19
CA GLU A 111 0.49 -8.24 -8.99
C GLU A 111 0.12 -9.45 -8.12
N HIS A 112 1.02 -9.88 -7.23
CA HIS A 112 0.79 -10.99 -6.31
C HIS A 112 -0.37 -10.71 -5.36
N HIS A 113 -0.39 -9.55 -4.70
CA HIS A 113 -1.48 -9.17 -3.80
C HIS A 113 -2.83 -9.09 -4.54
N ALA A 114 -2.84 -8.49 -5.74
CA ALA A 114 -4.04 -8.42 -6.56
C ALA A 114 -4.55 -9.80 -6.99
N ALA A 115 -3.66 -10.72 -7.36
CA ALA A 115 -4.02 -12.08 -7.75
C ALA A 115 -4.69 -12.83 -6.59
N ARG A 116 -4.12 -12.74 -5.38
CA ARG A 116 -4.69 -13.36 -4.18
C ARG A 116 -6.05 -12.76 -3.78
N ALA A 117 -6.19 -11.43 -3.87
CA ALA A 117 -7.46 -10.78 -3.61
C ALA A 117 -8.52 -11.19 -4.64
N ALA A 118 -8.16 -11.23 -5.93
CA ALA A 118 -9.07 -11.67 -7.00
C ALA A 118 -9.54 -13.12 -6.80
N GLU A 119 -8.64 -14.03 -6.38
CA GLU A 119 -8.99 -15.41 -6.06
C GLU A 119 -10.02 -15.49 -4.92
N ARG A 120 -9.75 -14.79 -3.80
CA ARG A 120 -10.66 -14.80 -2.64
C ARG A 120 -12.02 -14.18 -2.94
N LEU A 121 -12.05 -13.14 -3.76
CA LEU A 121 -13.29 -12.50 -4.23
C LEU A 121 -13.95 -13.24 -5.40
N ARG A 122 -13.34 -14.33 -5.92
CA ARG A 122 -13.78 -15.08 -7.09
C ARG A 122 -13.96 -14.20 -8.33
N LEU A 123 -13.11 -13.20 -8.49
CA LEU A 123 -13.11 -12.33 -9.67
C LEU A 123 -12.40 -13.01 -10.84
N THR A 124 -12.89 -12.77 -12.06
CA THR A 124 -12.20 -13.16 -13.29
C THR A 124 -11.18 -12.10 -13.74
N THR A 125 -11.29 -10.89 -13.23
CA THR A 125 -10.35 -9.79 -13.49
C THR A 125 -8.95 -10.17 -12.99
N ARG A 126 -7.95 -9.91 -13.83
CA ARG A 126 -6.54 -10.09 -13.48
C ARG A 126 -5.80 -8.77 -13.69
N LEU A 127 -4.98 -8.39 -12.72
CA LEU A 127 -4.10 -7.23 -12.82
C LEU A 127 -2.78 -7.63 -13.45
N SER A 128 -2.21 -6.75 -14.26
CA SER A 128 -0.85 -6.84 -14.81
C SER A 128 -0.13 -5.50 -14.68
N SER A 129 1.17 -5.48 -14.88
CA SER A 129 2.00 -4.27 -14.86
C SER A 129 1.57 -3.18 -15.85
N GLU A 130 0.76 -3.53 -16.85
CA GLU A 130 0.20 -2.57 -17.80
C GLU A 130 -0.95 -1.72 -17.22
N ASP A 131 -1.57 -2.17 -16.12
CA ASP A 131 -2.77 -1.57 -15.53
C ASP A 131 -2.48 -0.48 -14.51
N PHE A 132 -1.24 -0.41 -14.02
CA PHE A 132 -0.80 0.59 -13.04
C PHE A 132 0.61 1.09 -13.38
N THR A 133 1.11 2.04 -12.62
CA THR A 133 2.49 2.53 -12.77
C THR A 133 3.14 2.59 -11.41
N VAL A 134 4.34 2.04 -11.26
CA VAL A 134 5.18 2.26 -10.09
C VAL A 134 6.15 3.40 -10.39
N ILE A 135 6.17 4.39 -9.51
CA ILE A 135 7.08 5.54 -9.56
C ILE A 135 8.07 5.40 -8.42
N ASP A 136 9.33 5.15 -8.72
CA ASP A 136 10.40 4.96 -7.73
C ASP A 136 11.50 6.03 -7.78
N ASP A 137 11.27 7.10 -8.56
CA ASP A 137 12.21 8.22 -8.73
C ASP A 137 12.46 9.00 -7.44
N TYR A 138 11.52 8.93 -6.48
CA TYR A 138 11.55 9.69 -5.24
C TYR A 138 11.99 8.87 -4.02
N VAL A 139 12.38 7.63 -4.22
CA VAL A 139 12.90 6.77 -3.14
C VAL A 139 14.22 7.35 -2.63
N ALA A 140 14.26 7.69 -1.34
CA ALA A 140 15.47 8.18 -0.67
C ALA A 140 16.48 7.05 -0.41
N SER A 141 17.52 7.34 0.37
CA SER A 141 18.53 6.34 0.78
C SER A 141 18.00 5.26 1.72
N GLY A 142 16.74 5.37 2.19
CA GLY A 142 16.07 4.40 3.03
C GLY A 142 14.67 4.83 3.43
N TYR A 143 13.91 3.89 3.98
CA TYR A 143 12.56 4.11 4.47
C TYR A 143 12.52 5.17 5.57
N GLY A 144 11.64 6.16 5.44
CA GLY A 144 11.47 7.23 6.43
C GLY A 144 12.59 8.28 6.47
N VAL A 145 13.52 8.27 5.51
CA VAL A 145 14.59 9.27 5.43
C VAL A 145 14.04 10.57 4.86
N LEU A 146 14.03 11.61 5.68
CA LEU A 146 13.59 12.95 5.26
C LEU A 146 14.71 13.64 4.45
N THR A 147 14.47 13.78 3.15
CA THR A 147 15.34 14.55 2.25
C THR A 147 14.94 16.03 2.21
N PRO A 148 15.84 16.95 1.81
CA PRO A 148 15.48 18.35 1.59
C PRO A 148 14.32 18.52 0.59
N ALA A 149 14.32 17.76 -0.52
CA ALA A 149 13.26 17.80 -1.52
C ALA A 149 11.90 17.36 -0.95
N LEU A 150 11.88 16.31 -0.13
CA LEU A 150 10.67 15.85 0.55
C LEU A 150 10.16 16.90 1.55
N ALA A 151 11.05 17.49 2.34
CA ALA A 151 10.69 18.57 3.28
C ALA A 151 10.09 19.78 2.56
N ASP A 152 10.64 20.15 1.39
CA ASP A 152 10.11 21.25 0.58
C ASP A 152 8.76 20.91 -0.03
N ALA A 153 8.55 19.68 -0.52
CA ALA A 153 7.26 19.21 -0.99
C ALA A 153 6.19 19.25 0.11
N MET A 154 6.53 18.80 1.34
CA MET A 154 5.62 18.86 2.49
C MET A 154 5.24 20.31 2.84
N ARG A 155 6.21 21.25 2.83
CA ARG A 155 5.95 22.67 3.08
C ARG A 155 5.06 23.28 1.98
N LEU A 156 5.32 22.92 0.71
CA LEU A 156 4.51 23.38 -0.42
C LEU A 156 3.07 22.88 -0.27
N PHE A 157 2.88 21.61 0.04
CA PHE A 157 1.57 21.00 0.21
C PHE A 157 0.79 21.67 1.36
N ALA A 158 1.44 21.88 2.49
CA ALA A 158 0.84 22.56 3.64
C ALA A 158 0.41 23.99 3.32
N ARG A 159 1.24 24.75 2.58
CA ARG A 159 0.92 26.14 2.19
C ARG A 159 -0.19 26.22 1.14
N ALA A 160 -0.20 25.28 0.17
CA ALA A 160 -1.16 25.33 -0.93
C ALA A 160 -2.54 24.79 -0.53
N HIS A 161 -2.59 23.79 0.37
CA HIS A 161 -3.81 23.06 0.68
C HIS A 161 -4.22 23.11 2.17
N GLY A 162 -3.41 23.70 3.04
CA GLY A 162 -3.68 23.74 4.48
C GLY A 162 -3.57 22.37 5.15
N MET A 163 -2.96 21.39 4.49
CA MET A 163 -2.82 20.02 5.00
C MET A 163 -1.36 19.70 5.31
N VAL A 164 -1.13 19.06 6.46
CA VAL A 164 0.17 18.52 6.83
C VAL A 164 0.17 17.04 6.49
N ILE A 165 1.11 16.64 5.64
CA ILE A 165 1.28 15.25 5.21
C ILE A 165 2.44 14.60 5.96
N ASP A 166 2.37 13.27 6.09
CA ASP A 166 3.41 12.43 6.66
C ASP A 166 4.61 12.33 5.67
N PRO A 167 5.86 12.19 6.16
CA PRO A 167 7.03 12.10 5.29
C PRO A 167 7.17 10.77 4.54
N VAL A 168 6.31 9.79 4.81
CA VAL A 168 6.39 8.45 4.19
C VAL A 168 5.16 8.14 3.35
N TYR A 169 3.96 8.38 3.91
CA TYR A 169 2.66 8.04 3.29
C TYR A 169 1.75 9.23 3.07
#